data_b071b9b3aaa9b2a817fd69000339d484
#
_entry.id   b071b9b3aaa9b2a817fd69000339d484
#
_cell.length_a   1.000
_cell.length_b   1.000
_cell.length_c   1.000
_cell.angle_alpha   90.00
_cell.angle_beta   90.00
_cell.angle_gamma   90.00
#
_symmetry.space_group_name_H-M   'P 1'
#
loop_
_entity.id
_entity.type
_entity.pdbx_description
1 polymer ?
#
loop_
_entity_poly.entity_id
_entity_poly.type
_entity_poly.pdbx_seq_one_letter_code
_entity_poly.pdbx_strand_id
1 'polypeptide(L)'
;MIPSEEDDETIGICPPTLEPFNADFDGDTVALYVIHDTEALQEMHDKAYIKNTVSYDANNDMLATIRHESLYAAYILTEYSKVDPTMVVTTFNSIQDLPESTENFNNGLKWPVNINGQIYPYGIALFNKWCGFNEIVITKTIDKHQNDYVSRTIYEYVKQNTEQYYDNLNSLSQKLLFFISTTRYCPSLNVDEMINMVDEDNQKLFDTLPNSNVELGYLINEAIIDKCLGQFKEESDLKRLYFSGSRFNRQQLARSCINVGYSADDNNIIARTPIKSNLMRGLTANDFFLGAPGSRKGIADKADATPKSGFLERTLAMALSPLEIVEEDCGGETYIEVEIFSKKHAKSLVGKYYKDPHDDNFGDWKMLDEETSIKYINNMILLRSPITCATPNFGMCRKCFGTKNLPTQYLGITAAQCLSERQTQLVMRSFHTSGSANLDISEINKQYIMENLLKIENKAENTRLYFKAGNVPKAMQSIPGYKRTKVTKDGENILFYNNIYDEIHNKDAISTMLKIKDLLKSQIKPNRHPAEYYSEMMSCLLEIGVPYSSFVEMLFANMFITYYDSKDKSTIRFWRYHQHEKIVRKLGDKTIAANLSPLLGLLYQPNARSLEAIASLSDLDLDNPTNIYERIWLGIFE
;
A
#
# COMPACT_ATOMS: atom_id res chain seq x y z
N MET A 1 21.52 10.25 -14.46
CA MET A 1 21.57 11.58 -13.82
C MET A 1 22.52 12.43 -14.65
N ILE A 2 22.08 13.57 -15.12
CA ILE A 2 22.86 14.48 -15.99
C ILE A 2 23.01 15.77 -15.19
N PRO A 3 24.24 16.30 -14.98
CA PRO A 3 24.39 17.64 -14.43
C PRO A 3 23.72 18.64 -15.39
N SER A 4 22.91 19.52 -14.88
CA SER A 4 22.43 20.65 -15.65
C SER A 4 23.55 21.67 -15.82
N GLU A 5 23.41 22.61 -16.72
CA GLU A 5 24.40 23.56 -17.20
C GLU A 5 25.48 24.08 -16.21
N GLU A 6 26.58 24.58 -16.68
CA GLU A 6 27.87 24.87 -16.01
C GLU A 6 27.83 25.61 -14.64
N ASP A 7 26.68 26.13 -14.22
CA ASP A 7 26.53 26.86 -12.93
C ASP A 7 25.47 26.26 -12.00
N ASP A 8 24.91 25.07 -12.29
CA ASP A 8 23.85 24.48 -11.48
C ASP A 8 24.42 23.31 -10.65
N GLU A 9 24.37 23.44 -9.33
CA GLU A 9 24.77 22.39 -8.38
C GLU A 9 23.72 21.27 -8.24
N THR A 10 22.73 21.20 -9.12
CA THR A 10 21.65 20.23 -9.09
C THR A 10 21.89 19.05 -10.03
N ILE A 11 21.23 17.93 -9.74
CA ILE A 11 21.31 16.70 -10.52
C ILE A 11 19.93 16.43 -11.14
N GLY A 12 19.88 16.38 -12.48
CA GLY A 12 18.64 16.06 -13.20
C GLY A 12 18.23 14.59 -13.05
N ILE A 13 16.97 14.35 -12.69
CA ILE A 13 16.37 13.02 -12.58
C ILE A 13 15.18 12.93 -13.53
N CYS A 14 15.09 11.82 -14.27
CA CYS A 14 13.95 11.53 -15.14
C CYS A 14 12.69 11.28 -14.30
N PRO A 15 11.54 11.95 -14.58
CA PRO A 15 10.33 11.81 -13.78
C PRO A 15 9.84 10.38 -13.53
N PRO A 16 9.82 9.45 -14.50
CA PRO A 16 9.42 8.06 -14.25
C PRO A 16 10.32 7.31 -13.27
N THR A 17 11.53 7.80 -12.99
CA THR A 17 12.50 7.17 -12.09
C THR A 17 12.49 7.73 -10.67
N LEU A 18 11.64 8.72 -10.37
CA LEU A 18 11.54 9.32 -9.03
C LEU A 18 11.14 8.30 -7.97
N GLU A 19 10.15 7.46 -8.25
CA GLU A 19 9.66 6.47 -7.31
C GLU A 19 10.69 5.39 -6.95
N PRO A 20 11.45 4.81 -7.91
CA PRO A 20 12.55 3.91 -7.57
C PRO A 20 13.59 4.52 -6.64
N PHE A 21 13.80 5.83 -6.70
CA PHE A 21 14.70 6.55 -5.79
C PHE A 21 14.00 7.08 -4.54
N ASN A 22 12.67 6.94 -4.43
CA ASN A 22 11.84 7.57 -3.40
C ASN A 22 12.19 9.07 -3.24
N ALA A 23 12.36 9.76 -4.38
CA ALA A 23 12.81 11.15 -4.45
C ALA A 23 11.68 12.07 -4.90
N ASP A 24 11.74 13.32 -4.44
CA ASP A 24 10.92 14.42 -4.93
C ASP A 24 11.77 15.69 -5.16
N PHE A 25 11.13 16.83 -5.36
CA PHE A 25 11.82 18.09 -5.67
C PHE A 25 11.64 19.14 -4.56
N ASP A 26 11.47 18.72 -3.32
CA ASP A 26 11.23 19.60 -2.17
C ASP A 26 12.51 19.97 -1.39
N GLY A 27 13.67 19.62 -1.93
CA GLY A 27 14.99 19.88 -1.32
C GLY A 27 15.77 18.62 -0.99
N ASP A 28 15.39 17.48 -1.57
CA ASP A 28 16.15 16.22 -1.46
C ASP A 28 17.60 16.40 -1.90
N THR A 29 18.51 15.77 -1.16
CA THR A 29 19.92 15.73 -1.49
C THR A 29 20.35 14.32 -1.85
N VAL A 30 21.37 14.19 -2.69
CA VAL A 30 21.96 12.90 -3.09
C VAL A 30 23.42 12.81 -2.66
N ALA A 31 23.84 11.62 -2.28
CA ALA A 31 25.25 11.32 -2.09
C ALA A 31 25.85 10.74 -3.38
N LEU A 32 26.97 11.30 -3.81
CA LEU A 32 27.72 10.80 -4.96
C LEU A 32 28.78 9.83 -4.48
N TYR A 33 28.82 8.66 -5.07
CA TYR A 33 29.81 7.64 -4.81
C TYR A 33 30.61 7.35 -6.08
N VAL A 34 31.92 7.50 -6.01
CA VAL A 34 32.82 7.24 -7.15
C VAL A 34 33.40 5.84 -7.00
N ILE A 35 33.15 5.00 -8.00
CA ILE A 35 33.67 3.63 -8.05
C ILE A 35 34.97 3.62 -8.85
N HIS A 36 36.04 3.19 -8.25
CA HIS A 36 37.40 3.20 -8.86
C HIS A 36 37.80 1.83 -9.41
N ASP A 37 37.21 0.75 -8.86
CA ASP A 37 37.48 -0.60 -9.32
C ASP A 37 36.70 -0.93 -10.58
N THR A 38 37.37 -1.50 -11.59
CA THR A 38 36.76 -1.80 -12.90
C THR A 38 35.81 -2.96 -12.84
N GLU A 39 36.04 -3.97 -12.00
CA GLU A 39 35.14 -5.11 -11.83
C GLU A 39 33.87 -4.67 -11.11
N ALA A 40 33.99 -3.87 -10.03
CA ALA A 40 32.87 -3.28 -9.33
C ALA A 40 32.06 -2.32 -10.22
N LEU A 41 32.72 -1.54 -11.08
CA LEU A 41 32.04 -0.67 -12.05
C LEU A 41 31.20 -1.48 -13.04
N GLN A 42 31.76 -2.58 -13.54
CA GLN A 42 31.03 -3.49 -14.45
C GLN A 42 29.83 -4.13 -13.75
N GLU A 43 30.03 -4.60 -12.51
CA GLU A 43 28.94 -5.17 -11.72
C GLU A 43 27.81 -4.16 -11.45
N MET A 44 28.16 -2.93 -11.10
CA MET A 44 27.18 -1.86 -10.90
C MET A 44 26.44 -1.50 -12.19
N HIS A 45 27.16 -1.47 -13.33
CA HIS A 45 26.52 -1.26 -14.63
C HIS A 45 25.53 -2.38 -14.94
N ASP A 46 25.90 -3.64 -14.73
CA ASP A 46 25.07 -4.79 -15.12
C ASP A 46 23.89 -5.00 -14.17
N LYS A 47 24.04 -4.71 -12.87
CA LYS A 47 23.04 -5.03 -11.83
C LYS A 47 22.29 -3.84 -11.27
N ALA A 48 22.90 -2.64 -11.22
CA ALA A 48 22.33 -1.48 -10.55
C ALA A 48 22.02 -0.30 -11.48
N TYR A 49 22.54 -0.32 -12.72
CA TYR A 49 22.18 0.72 -13.68
C TYR A 49 20.69 0.64 -14.02
N ILE A 50 19.99 1.75 -13.83
CA ILE A 50 18.53 1.79 -13.87
C ILE A 50 17.92 1.27 -15.19
N LYS A 51 18.62 1.46 -16.32
CA LYS A 51 18.17 0.94 -17.61
C LYS A 51 18.39 -0.59 -17.78
N ASN A 52 19.11 -1.23 -16.89
CA ASN A 52 19.37 -2.68 -16.94
C ASN A 52 18.49 -3.46 -15.95
N THR A 53 17.81 -2.75 -15.04
CA THR A 53 16.99 -3.36 -13.98
C THR A 53 15.59 -2.77 -13.95
N VAL A 54 14.58 -3.61 -13.69
CA VAL A 54 13.22 -3.16 -13.42
C VAL A 54 12.95 -3.30 -11.94
N SER A 55 12.58 -2.20 -11.30
CA SER A 55 12.26 -2.18 -9.87
C SER A 55 10.77 -2.40 -9.66
N TYR A 56 10.44 -3.22 -8.65
CA TYR A 56 9.07 -3.55 -8.26
C TYR A 56 8.83 -3.19 -6.80
N ASP A 57 7.59 -2.83 -6.47
CA ASP A 57 7.17 -2.66 -5.09
C ASP A 57 6.89 -4.01 -4.40
N ALA A 58 6.49 -3.96 -3.12
CA ALA A 58 6.14 -5.15 -2.35
C ALA A 58 4.90 -5.91 -2.87
N ASN A 59 4.05 -5.28 -3.70
CA ASN A 59 2.93 -5.91 -4.38
C ASN A 59 3.32 -6.49 -5.74
N ASN A 60 4.59 -6.40 -6.12
CA ASN A 60 5.11 -6.73 -7.44
C ASN A 60 4.57 -5.79 -8.54
N ASP A 61 4.18 -4.55 -8.21
CA ASP A 61 3.85 -3.52 -9.19
C ASP A 61 5.14 -2.79 -9.61
N MET A 62 5.23 -2.41 -10.89
CA MET A 62 6.39 -1.71 -11.42
C MET A 62 6.51 -0.31 -10.81
N LEU A 63 7.66 0.03 -10.25
CA LEU A 63 7.89 1.34 -9.62
C LEU A 63 8.07 2.46 -10.66
N ALA A 64 8.75 2.20 -11.77
CA ALA A 64 8.87 3.18 -12.83
C ALA A 64 7.56 3.26 -13.63
N THR A 65 6.81 4.34 -13.43
CA THR A 65 5.48 4.55 -14.03
C THR A 65 5.25 6.03 -14.34
N ILE A 66 4.20 6.32 -15.12
CA ILE A 66 3.72 7.70 -15.30
C ILE A 66 2.98 8.15 -14.03
N ARG A 67 3.23 9.40 -13.59
CA ARG A 67 2.65 9.93 -12.33
C ARG A 67 2.27 11.40 -12.47
N HIS A 68 1.52 11.90 -11.49
CA HIS A 68 1.16 13.31 -11.37
C HIS A 68 0.54 13.88 -12.66
N GLU A 69 1.11 14.93 -13.21
CA GLU A 69 0.61 15.62 -14.41
C GLU A 69 0.63 14.72 -15.66
N SER A 70 1.61 13.82 -15.78
CA SER A 70 1.64 12.83 -16.87
C SER A 70 0.47 11.86 -16.77
N LEU A 71 0.09 11.45 -15.56
CA LEU A 71 -1.08 10.60 -15.35
C LEU A 71 -2.38 11.34 -15.68
N TYR A 72 -2.50 12.61 -15.29
CA TYR A 72 -3.63 13.44 -15.67
C TYR A 72 -3.76 13.56 -17.19
N ALA A 73 -2.65 13.82 -17.89
CA ALA A 73 -2.65 13.87 -19.35
C ALA A 73 -3.05 12.55 -19.99
N ALA A 74 -2.56 11.41 -19.47
CA ALA A 74 -2.95 10.08 -19.93
C ALA A 74 -4.44 9.82 -19.72
N TYR A 75 -4.98 10.23 -18.56
CA TYR A 75 -6.42 10.14 -18.27
C TYR A 75 -7.23 10.93 -19.31
N ILE A 76 -6.89 12.20 -19.58
CA ILE A 76 -7.56 13.05 -20.57
C ILE A 76 -7.56 12.41 -21.96
N LEU A 77 -6.41 11.90 -22.40
CA LEU A 77 -6.28 11.27 -23.73
C LEU A 77 -7.16 10.00 -23.85
N THR A 78 -7.36 9.28 -22.75
CA THR A 78 -8.06 7.99 -22.74
C THR A 78 -9.45 8.03 -22.11
N GLU A 79 -9.90 9.18 -21.58
CA GLU A 79 -11.22 9.37 -20.96
C GLU A 79 -12.37 9.04 -21.91
N TYR A 80 -12.19 9.32 -23.20
CA TYR A 80 -13.22 9.16 -24.20
C TYR A 80 -13.15 7.79 -24.86
N SER A 81 -14.04 6.88 -24.47
CA SER A 81 -14.18 5.56 -25.09
C SER A 81 -14.99 5.59 -26.41
N LYS A 82 -15.68 6.70 -26.69
CA LYS A 82 -16.55 6.85 -27.86
C LYS A 82 -16.10 8.04 -28.70
N VAL A 83 -16.14 7.84 -30.02
CA VAL A 83 -15.88 8.91 -31.00
C VAL A 83 -17.05 9.90 -31.06
N ASP A 84 -16.77 11.12 -31.50
CA ASP A 84 -17.81 12.08 -31.83
C ASP A 84 -18.44 11.71 -33.18
N PRO A 85 -19.72 11.34 -33.24
CA PRO A 85 -20.39 10.91 -34.48
C PRO A 85 -20.62 12.07 -35.45
N THR A 86 -20.43 13.31 -35.04
CA THR A 86 -20.59 14.51 -35.89
C THR A 86 -19.33 14.85 -36.67
N MET A 87 -18.19 14.29 -36.28
CA MET A 87 -16.89 14.50 -36.93
C MET A 87 -16.66 13.54 -38.09
N VAL A 88 -15.93 14.03 -39.11
CA VAL A 88 -15.56 13.19 -40.26
C VAL A 88 -14.48 12.21 -39.87
N VAL A 89 -14.68 10.93 -40.22
CA VAL A 89 -13.68 9.85 -40.01
C VAL A 89 -12.50 10.09 -40.94
N THR A 90 -11.29 10.16 -40.37
CA THR A 90 -10.07 10.26 -41.17
C THR A 90 -9.29 8.94 -41.07
N THR A 91 -8.85 8.42 -42.21
CA THR A 91 -8.10 7.15 -42.29
C THR A 91 -6.61 7.42 -42.35
N PHE A 92 -5.86 6.71 -41.55
CA PHE A 92 -4.40 6.69 -41.53
C PHE A 92 -3.89 5.29 -41.83
N ASN A 93 -2.80 5.17 -42.56
CA ASN A 93 -2.20 3.87 -42.88
C ASN A 93 -1.50 3.24 -41.68
N SER A 94 -0.99 4.08 -40.78
CA SER A 94 -0.29 3.66 -39.57
C SER A 94 -0.63 4.60 -38.42
N ILE A 95 -0.54 4.11 -37.19
CA ILE A 95 -0.62 4.94 -35.98
C ILE A 95 0.48 6.02 -35.96
N GLN A 96 1.62 5.76 -36.61
CA GLN A 96 2.74 6.71 -36.69
C GLN A 96 2.42 7.93 -37.57
N ASP A 97 1.47 7.81 -38.51
CA ASP A 97 1.05 8.88 -39.41
C ASP A 97 0.10 9.90 -38.73
N LEU A 98 -0.33 9.62 -37.48
CA LEU A 98 -1.20 10.54 -36.74
C LEU A 98 -0.52 11.89 -36.53
N PRO A 99 -1.21 13.03 -36.84
CA PRO A 99 -0.65 14.35 -36.64
C PRO A 99 -0.50 14.68 -35.15
N GLU A 100 0.61 15.32 -34.81
CA GLU A 100 0.93 15.74 -33.43
C GLU A 100 1.13 17.26 -33.41
N SER A 101 0.05 18.04 -33.45
CA SER A 101 0.11 19.50 -33.34
C SER A 101 -0.84 20.01 -32.27
N THR A 102 -0.52 21.15 -31.67
CA THR A 102 -1.37 21.81 -30.67
C THR A 102 -2.77 22.09 -31.22
N GLU A 103 -2.88 22.40 -32.52
CA GLU A 103 -4.16 22.61 -33.18
C GLU A 103 -5.01 21.32 -33.18
N ASN A 104 -4.42 20.20 -33.56
CA ASN A 104 -5.11 18.90 -33.53
C ASN A 104 -5.48 18.46 -32.12
N PHE A 105 -4.61 18.70 -31.15
CA PHE A 105 -4.90 18.41 -29.73
C PHE A 105 -6.11 19.20 -29.26
N ASN A 106 -6.22 20.46 -29.62
CA ASN A 106 -7.32 21.36 -29.25
C ASN A 106 -8.62 21.10 -30.02
N ASN A 107 -8.55 20.57 -31.25
CA ASN A 107 -9.72 20.32 -32.09
C ASN A 107 -10.60 19.16 -31.60
N GLY A 108 -10.05 18.23 -30.83
CA GLY A 108 -10.86 17.26 -30.11
C GLY A 108 -10.26 15.88 -30.05
N LEU A 109 -10.18 15.36 -28.84
CA LEU A 109 -9.71 13.98 -28.56
C LEU A 109 -10.71 12.91 -28.98
N LYS A 110 -11.98 13.30 -29.22
CA LYS A 110 -13.07 12.42 -29.70
C LYS A 110 -13.08 12.25 -31.22
N TRP A 111 -12.17 12.92 -31.94
CA TRP A 111 -12.09 12.83 -33.40
C TRP A 111 -11.94 11.35 -33.83
N PRO A 112 -12.85 10.85 -34.72
CA PRO A 112 -12.79 9.48 -35.16
C PRO A 112 -11.63 9.27 -36.16
N VAL A 113 -10.67 8.46 -35.78
CA VAL A 113 -9.55 8.05 -36.64
C VAL A 113 -9.66 6.57 -36.97
N ASN A 114 -9.56 6.23 -38.25
CA ASN A 114 -9.57 4.85 -38.72
C ASN A 114 -8.13 4.38 -38.91
N ILE A 115 -7.76 3.33 -38.20
CA ILE A 115 -6.45 2.68 -38.29
C ILE A 115 -6.70 1.19 -38.53
N ASN A 116 -6.16 0.68 -39.62
CA ASN A 116 -6.29 -0.75 -40.00
C ASN A 116 -7.77 -1.22 -40.06
N GLY A 117 -8.70 -0.35 -40.49
CA GLY A 117 -10.13 -0.70 -40.63
C GLY A 117 -10.97 -0.59 -39.36
N GLN A 118 -10.37 -0.20 -38.23
CA GLN A 118 -11.07 0.04 -36.98
C GLN A 118 -11.03 1.53 -36.60
N ILE A 119 -12.13 2.02 -36.04
CA ILE A 119 -12.30 3.42 -35.69
C ILE A 119 -12.06 3.61 -34.19
N TYR A 120 -11.17 4.52 -33.84
CA TYR A 120 -10.82 4.88 -32.46
C TYR A 120 -10.93 6.39 -32.25
N PRO A 121 -11.14 6.84 -30.99
CA PRO A 121 -10.92 8.24 -30.64
C PRO A 121 -9.45 8.62 -30.84
N TYR A 122 -9.21 9.81 -31.38
CA TYR A 122 -7.86 10.31 -31.63
C TYR A 122 -6.97 10.30 -30.38
N GLY A 123 -7.56 10.65 -29.19
CA GLY A 123 -6.80 10.64 -27.95
C GLY A 123 -6.25 9.25 -27.59
N ILE A 124 -7.06 8.19 -27.74
CA ILE A 124 -6.60 6.80 -27.52
C ILE A 124 -5.51 6.42 -28.52
N ALA A 125 -5.70 6.75 -29.79
CA ALA A 125 -4.71 6.43 -30.81
C ALA A 125 -3.39 7.17 -30.56
N LEU A 126 -3.46 8.44 -30.19
CA LEU A 126 -2.29 9.26 -29.85
C LEU A 126 -1.54 8.74 -28.62
N PHE A 127 -2.27 8.32 -27.59
CA PHE A 127 -1.67 7.72 -26.39
C PHE A 127 -0.86 6.45 -26.72
N ASN A 128 -1.44 5.55 -27.53
CA ASN A 128 -0.75 4.34 -27.98
C ASN A 128 0.49 4.64 -28.83
N LYS A 129 0.40 5.64 -29.72
CA LYS A 129 1.57 6.12 -30.49
C LYS A 129 2.70 6.59 -29.55
N TRP A 130 2.35 7.34 -28.50
CA TRP A 130 3.32 7.84 -27.54
C TRP A 130 3.91 6.78 -26.61
N CYS A 131 3.18 5.69 -26.37
CA CYS A 131 3.73 4.50 -25.72
C CYS A 131 4.80 3.75 -26.54
N GLY A 132 4.97 4.11 -27.82
CA GLY A 132 5.88 3.47 -28.75
C GLY A 132 5.30 2.23 -29.43
N PHE A 133 3.97 2.10 -29.46
CA PHE A 133 3.29 0.99 -30.13
C PHE A 133 3.10 1.29 -31.62
N ASN A 134 3.09 0.24 -32.44
CA ASN A 134 2.76 0.33 -33.87
C ASN A 134 1.28 0.03 -34.16
N GLU A 135 0.53 -0.33 -33.13
CA GLU A 135 -0.90 -0.65 -33.19
C GLU A 135 -1.61 -0.18 -31.93
N ILE A 136 -2.95 -0.26 -31.90
CA ILE A 136 -3.73 0.09 -30.71
C ILE A 136 -3.74 -1.10 -29.74
N VAL A 137 -3.05 -0.98 -28.63
CA VAL A 137 -2.93 -1.98 -27.57
C VAL A 137 -3.79 -1.59 -26.36
N ILE A 138 -3.71 -0.32 -25.94
CA ILE A 138 -4.40 0.20 -24.77
C ILE A 138 -5.66 0.94 -25.21
N THR A 139 -6.81 0.44 -24.78
CA THR A 139 -8.15 1.03 -25.09
C THR A 139 -8.92 1.47 -23.85
N LYS A 140 -8.39 1.18 -22.65
CA LYS A 140 -9.00 1.54 -21.36
C LYS A 140 -8.61 2.95 -20.96
N THR A 141 -9.49 3.60 -20.19
CA THR A 141 -9.15 4.84 -19.50
C THR A 141 -8.03 4.59 -18.49
N ILE A 142 -7.02 5.43 -18.52
CA ILE A 142 -5.84 5.30 -17.65
C ILE A 142 -5.99 6.19 -16.43
N ASP A 143 -6.06 5.56 -15.27
CA ASP A 143 -6.05 6.21 -13.96
C ASP A 143 -4.94 5.63 -13.07
N LYS A 144 -4.89 6.04 -11.82
CA LYS A 144 -3.88 5.56 -10.84
C LYS A 144 -3.87 4.04 -10.64
N HIS A 145 -4.97 3.34 -10.94
CA HIS A 145 -5.07 1.88 -10.81
C HIS A 145 -4.57 1.15 -12.05
N GLN A 146 -4.35 1.89 -13.14
CA GLN A 146 -3.88 1.36 -14.42
C GLN A 146 -2.40 1.68 -14.69
N ASN A 147 -1.71 2.36 -13.78
CA ASN A 147 -0.30 2.74 -13.98
C ASN A 147 0.61 1.55 -14.21
N ASP A 148 0.53 0.54 -13.35
CA ASP A 148 1.29 -0.70 -13.49
C ASP A 148 0.95 -1.41 -14.81
N TYR A 149 -0.33 -1.45 -15.18
CA TYR A 149 -0.78 -2.03 -16.45
C TYR A 149 -0.13 -1.34 -17.66
N VAL A 150 -0.05 0.00 -17.68
CA VAL A 150 0.63 0.73 -18.76
C VAL A 150 2.10 0.36 -18.83
N SER A 151 2.80 0.40 -17.71
CA SER A 151 4.23 0.09 -17.63
C SER A 151 4.53 -1.35 -18.04
N ARG A 152 3.76 -2.32 -17.56
CA ARG A 152 3.88 -3.73 -17.96
C ARG A 152 3.61 -3.93 -19.45
N THR A 153 2.57 -3.28 -19.98
CA THR A 153 2.22 -3.38 -21.41
C THR A 153 3.35 -2.85 -22.27
N ILE A 154 3.98 -1.72 -21.92
CA ILE A 154 5.14 -1.19 -22.63
C ILE A 154 6.32 -2.18 -22.54
N TYR A 155 6.61 -2.68 -21.33
CA TYR A 155 7.71 -3.60 -21.09
C TYR A 155 7.57 -4.92 -21.86
N GLU A 156 6.37 -5.50 -21.87
CA GLU A 156 6.05 -6.70 -22.64
C GLU A 156 6.12 -6.45 -24.15
N TYR A 157 5.61 -5.31 -24.63
CA TYR A 157 5.63 -4.94 -26.03
C TYR A 157 7.06 -4.84 -26.58
N VAL A 158 8.00 -4.30 -25.83
CA VAL A 158 9.42 -4.26 -26.18
C VAL A 158 10.16 -5.55 -25.86
N LYS A 159 9.43 -6.66 -25.64
CA LYS A 159 9.97 -8.01 -25.36
C LYS A 159 10.93 -8.02 -24.16
N GLN A 160 10.58 -7.28 -23.11
CA GLN A 160 11.34 -7.17 -21.88
C GLN A 160 12.74 -6.53 -22.05
N ASN A 161 12.92 -5.74 -23.10
CA ASN A 161 14.10 -4.91 -23.27
C ASN A 161 14.01 -3.71 -22.33
N THR A 162 14.79 -3.73 -21.28
CA THR A 162 14.72 -2.76 -20.18
C THR A 162 15.12 -1.35 -20.63
N GLU A 163 16.17 -1.22 -21.43
CA GLU A 163 16.60 0.08 -21.95
C GLU A 163 15.52 0.73 -22.82
N GLN A 164 14.97 -0.02 -23.77
CA GLN A 164 13.89 0.45 -24.63
C GLN A 164 12.62 0.79 -23.84
N TYR A 165 12.33 0.02 -22.78
CA TYR A 165 11.23 0.30 -21.88
C TYR A 165 11.38 1.69 -21.23
N TYR A 166 12.55 2.00 -20.65
CA TYR A 166 12.78 3.29 -20.01
C TYR A 166 12.79 4.45 -21.02
N ASP A 167 13.33 4.23 -22.21
CA ASP A 167 13.31 5.25 -23.25
C ASP A 167 11.89 5.56 -23.73
N ASN A 168 11.06 4.53 -23.92
CA ASN A 168 9.64 4.71 -24.26
C ASN A 168 8.87 5.41 -23.13
N LEU A 169 9.08 4.98 -21.88
CA LEU A 169 8.40 5.55 -20.72
C LEU A 169 8.79 7.03 -20.50
N ASN A 170 10.05 7.36 -20.67
CA ASN A 170 10.53 8.74 -20.58
C ASN A 170 9.95 9.60 -21.71
N SER A 171 10.00 9.11 -22.96
CA SER A 171 9.41 9.79 -24.12
C SER A 171 7.91 10.03 -23.91
N LEU A 172 7.19 9.00 -23.44
CA LEU A 172 5.78 9.11 -23.09
C LEU A 172 5.54 10.21 -22.04
N SER A 173 6.29 10.18 -20.94
CA SER A 173 6.15 11.18 -19.86
C SER A 173 6.38 12.60 -20.36
N GLN A 174 7.42 12.82 -21.16
CA GLN A 174 7.73 14.15 -21.74
C GLN A 174 6.62 14.63 -22.69
N LYS A 175 6.11 13.77 -23.56
CA LYS A 175 5.01 14.12 -24.49
C LYS A 175 3.71 14.42 -23.74
N LEU A 176 3.40 13.66 -22.69
CA LEU A 176 2.25 13.91 -21.83
C LEU A 176 2.35 15.24 -21.09
N LEU A 177 3.52 15.58 -20.56
CA LEU A 177 3.77 16.87 -19.91
C LEU A 177 3.68 18.02 -20.90
N PHE A 178 4.26 17.88 -22.10
CA PHE A 178 4.14 18.86 -23.17
C PHE A 178 2.68 19.06 -23.58
N PHE A 179 1.93 17.99 -23.79
CA PHE A 179 0.51 18.04 -24.12
C PHE A 179 -0.28 18.87 -23.10
N ILE A 180 -0.12 18.56 -21.79
CA ILE A 180 -0.92 19.24 -20.76
C ILE A 180 -0.51 20.72 -20.59
N SER A 181 0.77 21.06 -20.81
CA SER A 181 1.26 22.42 -20.65
C SER A 181 0.95 23.35 -21.84
N THR A 182 0.70 22.78 -23.02
CA THR A 182 0.53 23.55 -24.26
C THR A 182 -0.88 23.56 -24.81
N THR A 183 -1.80 22.83 -24.21
CA THR A 183 -3.18 22.69 -24.72
C THR A 183 -4.21 23.29 -23.76
N ARG A 184 -5.46 23.40 -24.25
CA ARG A 184 -6.62 23.80 -23.45
C ARG A 184 -6.97 22.84 -22.33
N TYR A 185 -6.34 21.68 -22.28
CA TYR A 185 -6.56 20.66 -21.27
C TYR A 185 -5.69 20.83 -20.00
N CYS A 186 -4.88 21.90 -19.96
CA CYS A 186 -4.22 22.31 -18.73
C CYS A 186 -5.29 22.53 -17.64
N PRO A 187 -5.20 21.82 -16.49
CA PRO A 187 -6.27 21.85 -15.50
C PRO A 187 -6.40 23.24 -14.87
N SER A 188 -7.62 23.69 -14.69
CA SER A 188 -7.96 24.89 -13.94
C SER A 188 -8.94 24.54 -12.82
N LEU A 189 -8.69 25.07 -11.61
CA LEU A 189 -9.59 24.88 -10.48
C LEU A 189 -10.68 25.95 -10.50
N ASN A 190 -11.92 25.51 -10.60
CA ASN A 190 -13.07 26.39 -10.47
C ASN A 190 -13.46 26.49 -8.99
N VAL A 191 -13.14 27.63 -8.36
CA VAL A 191 -13.42 27.90 -6.94
C VAL A 191 -14.92 27.84 -6.64
N ASP A 192 -15.77 28.33 -7.55
CA ASP A 192 -17.23 28.29 -7.36
C ASP A 192 -17.76 26.85 -7.36
N GLU A 193 -17.19 25.98 -8.19
CA GLU A 193 -17.51 24.55 -8.17
C GLU A 193 -17.10 23.90 -6.85
N MET A 194 -15.90 24.20 -6.37
CA MET A 194 -15.40 23.68 -5.09
C MET A 194 -16.24 24.14 -3.89
N ILE A 195 -16.65 25.41 -3.87
CA ILE A 195 -17.50 25.95 -2.80
C ILE A 195 -18.90 25.36 -2.84
N ASN A 196 -19.46 25.11 -4.02
CA ASN A 196 -20.83 24.65 -4.21
C ASN A 196 -20.94 23.13 -4.41
N MET A 197 -19.92 22.36 -4.03
CA MET A 197 -19.93 20.90 -4.16
C MET A 197 -21.01 20.22 -3.29
N VAL A 198 -21.44 20.86 -2.20
CA VAL A 198 -22.51 20.39 -1.33
C VAL A 198 -23.80 21.12 -1.71
N ASP A 199 -24.79 20.38 -2.18
CA ASP A 199 -26.13 20.90 -2.44
C ASP A 199 -26.91 21.17 -1.13
N GLU A 200 -28.03 21.90 -1.23
CA GLU A 200 -28.85 22.25 -0.07
C GLU A 200 -29.41 21.02 0.67
N ASP A 201 -29.72 19.93 -0.01
CA ASP A 201 -30.30 18.74 0.60
C ASP A 201 -29.24 17.95 1.38
N ASN A 202 -28.03 17.80 0.83
CA ASN A 202 -26.91 17.20 1.53
C ASN A 202 -26.45 18.09 2.71
N GLN A 203 -26.50 19.43 2.57
CA GLN A 203 -26.22 20.34 3.67
C GLN A 203 -27.20 20.15 4.84
N LYS A 204 -28.51 20.00 4.57
CA LYS A 204 -29.51 19.70 5.61
C LYS A 204 -29.22 18.37 6.32
N LEU A 205 -28.73 17.35 5.59
CA LEU A 205 -28.32 16.09 6.21
C LEU A 205 -27.10 16.26 7.12
N PHE A 206 -26.07 17.01 6.69
CA PHE A 206 -24.92 17.32 7.55
C PHE A 206 -25.32 18.09 8.82
N ASP A 207 -26.25 19.04 8.71
CA ASP A 207 -26.72 19.84 9.85
C ASP A 207 -27.44 18.99 10.90
N THR A 208 -28.03 17.88 10.47
CA THR A 208 -28.80 16.97 11.34
C THR A 208 -28.06 15.70 11.76
N LEU A 209 -26.75 15.62 11.54
CA LEU A 209 -25.93 14.49 11.99
C LEU A 209 -26.05 14.25 13.51
N PRO A 210 -26.11 12.97 13.95
CA PRO A 210 -26.20 12.64 15.36
C PRO A 210 -24.93 13.02 16.12
N ASN A 211 -25.06 13.76 17.23
CA ASN A 211 -23.93 14.22 18.06
C ASN A 211 -23.56 13.22 19.17
N SER A 212 -24.37 12.21 19.45
CA SER A 212 -24.21 11.33 20.61
C SER A 212 -24.01 9.85 20.24
N ASN A 213 -24.07 9.53 18.95
CA ASN A 213 -23.75 8.22 18.42
C ASN A 213 -22.69 8.42 17.33
N VAL A 214 -21.42 8.32 17.72
CA VAL A 214 -20.27 8.64 16.86
C VAL A 214 -20.17 7.69 15.68
N GLU A 215 -20.35 6.37 15.88
CA GLU A 215 -20.25 5.39 14.78
C GLU A 215 -21.34 5.60 13.73
N LEU A 216 -22.58 5.80 14.18
CA LEU A 216 -23.68 6.12 13.26
C LEU A 216 -23.46 7.43 12.54
N GLY A 217 -23.05 8.48 13.27
CA GLY A 217 -22.77 9.80 12.70
C GLY A 217 -21.63 9.76 11.70
N TYR A 218 -20.55 9.05 12.01
CA TYR A 218 -19.41 8.84 11.12
C TYR A 218 -19.82 8.10 9.83
N LEU A 219 -20.55 6.99 9.96
CA LEU A 219 -21.04 6.21 8.82
C LEU A 219 -21.91 7.06 7.87
N ILE A 220 -22.83 7.86 8.44
CA ILE A 220 -23.69 8.75 7.65
C ILE A 220 -22.85 9.85 6.98
N ASN A 221 -21.91 10.46 7.71
CA ASN A 221 -21.03 11.48 7.17
C ASN A 221 -20.25 10.97 5.96
N GLU A 222 -19.63 9.79 6.08
CA GLU A 222 -18.88 9.17 4.99
C GLU A 222 -19.75 8.84 3.76
N ALA A 223 -21.00 8.38 3.99
CA ALA A 223 -21.95 8.12 2.92
C ALA A 223 -22.38 9.41 2.18
N ILE A 224 -22.60 10.51 2.90
CA ILE A 224 -22.94 11.81 2.29
C ILE A 224 -21.74 12.38 1.53
N ILE A 225 -20.52 12.25 2.06
CA ILE A 225 -19.30 12.65 1.35
C ILE A 225 -19.20 11.92 0.01
N ASP A 226 -19.38 10.60 -0.02
CA ASP A 226 -19.29 9.82 -1.27
C ASP A 226 -20.41 10.21 -2.25
N LYS A 227 -21.61 10.52 -1.74
CA LYS A 227 -22.69 11.04 -2.56
C LYS A 227 -22.35 12.40 -3.20
N CYS A 228 -21.76 13.33 -2.44
CA CYS A 228 -21.30 14.62 -2.95
C CYS A 228 -20.19 14.44 -4.00
N LEU A 229 -19.22 13.55 -3.74
CA LEU A 229 -18.15 13.22 -4.68
C LEU A 229 -18.64 12.53 -5.96
N GLY A 230 -19.83 11.95 -5.96
CA GLY A 230 -20.50 11.42 -7.16
C GLY A 230 -21.19 12.47 -8.02
N GLN A 231 -21.32 13.72 -7.55
CA GLN A 231 -22.12 14.78 -8.20
C GLN A 231 -21.28 15.79 -9.03
N PHE A 232 -20.07 15.42 -9.43
CA PHE A 232 -19.26 16.29 -10.30
C PHE A 232 -19.93 16.64 -11.61
N LYS A 233 -19.69 17.83 -12.12
CA LYS A 233 -20.02 18.18 -13.50
C LYS A 233 -19.24 17.31 -14.49
N GLU A 234 -19.85 16.98 -15.63
CA GLU A 234 -19.24 16.04 -16.60
C GLU A 234 -17.89 16.51 -17.14
N GLU A 235 -17.69 17.80 -17.36
CA GLU A 235 -16.47 18.37 -17.92
C GLU A 235 -15.61 19.13 -16.88
N SER A 236 -15.73 18.77 -15.60
CA SER A 236 -14.99 19.40 -14.53
C SER A 236 -13.53 18.94 -14.49
N ASP A 237 -12.59 19.88 -14.48
CA ASP A 237 -11.17 19.58 -14.27
C ASP A 237 -10.93 19.03 -12.86
N LEU A 238 -11.70 19.46 -11.86
CA LEU A 238 -11.67 18.92 -10.51
C LEU A 238 -12.03 17.42 -10.49
N LYS A 239 -13.08 17.03 -11.25
CA LYS A 239 -13.45 15.63 -11.46
C LYS A 239 -12.29 14.83 -12.07
N ARG A 240 -11.69 15.35 -13.14
CA ARG A 240 -10.58 14.70 -13.85
C ARG A 240 -9.36 14.53 -12.97
N LEU A 241 -8.98 15.56 -12.20
CA LEU A 241 -7.88 15.53 -11.24
C LEU A 241 -8.09 14.46 -10.17
N TYR A 242 -9.31 14.34 -9.66
CA TYR A 242 -9.67 13.35 -8.65
C TYR A 242 -9.70 11.92 -9.22
N PHE A 243 -10.42 11.68 -10.33
CA PHE A 243 -10.58 10.34 -10.89
C PHE A 243 -9.31 9.80 -11.54
N SER A 244 -8.50 10.64 -12.17
CA SER A 244 -7.18 10.24 -12.64
C SER A 244 -6.27 9.79 -11.50
N GLY A 245 -6.51 10.31 -10.27
CA GLY A 245 -5.66 10.09 -9.10
C GLY A 245 -4.34 10.88 -9.15
N SER A 246 -4.22 11.84 -10.08
CA SER A 246 -3.04 12.69 -10.19
C SER A 246 -2.94 13.69 -9.04
N ARG A 247 -4.08 14.25 -8.62
CA ARG A 247 -4.21 15.19 -7.50
C ARG A 247 -5.50 14.92 -6.73
N PHE A 248 -5.55 15.35 -5.49
CA PHE A 248 -6.67 15.19 -4.57
C PHE A 248 -7.04 13.74 -4.28
N ASN A 249 -6.66 13.27 -3.12
CA ASN A 249 -7.29 12.06 -2.60
C ASN A 249 -8.69 12.37 -2.01
N ARG A 250 -9.48 11.32 -1.76
CA ARG A 250 -10.85 11.45 -1.23
C ARG A 250 -10.92 12.31 0.03
N GLN A 251 -10.02 12.10 0.98
CA GLN A 251 -10.02 12.84 2.25
C GLN A 251 -9.65 14.32 2.06
N GLN A 252 -8.65 14.61 1.23
CA GLN A 252 -8.26 15.99 0.92
C GLN A 252 -9.41 16.75 0.28
N LEU A 253 -10.08 16.15 -0.72
CA LEU A 253 -11.18 16.79 -1.42
C LEU A 253 -12.40 16.96 -0.49
N ALA A 254 -12.74 15.96 0.31
CA ALA A 254 -13.81 16.04 1.28
C ALA A 254 -13.59 17.19 2.27
N ARG A 255 -12.42 17.26 2.89
CA ARG A 255 -12.07 18.31 3.86
C ARG A 255 -12.01 19.70 3.25
N SER A 256 -11.54 19.80 2.02
CA SER A 256 -11.46 21.09 1.33
C SER A 256 -12.84 21.60 0.92
N CYS A 257 -13.68 20.76 0.34
CA CYS A 257 -14.88 21.20 -0.38
C CYS A 257 -16.20 20.80 0.30
N ILE A 258 -16.21 19.72 1.12
CA ILE A 258 -17.44 19.16 1.69
C ILE A 258 -17.52 19.48 3.17
N ASN A 259 -16.82 18.72 4.01
CA ASN A 259 -16.63 19.01 5.43
C ASN A 259 -15.33 18.38 5.97
N VAL A 260 -14.84 18.90 7.09
CA VAL A 260 -13.68 18.31 7.78
C VAL A 260 -14.06 16.99 8.45
N GLY A 261 -15.32 16.85 8.90
CA GLY A 261 -15.85 15.63 9.48
C GLY A 261 -15.42 15.40 10.92
N TYR A 262 -15.29 14.15 11.32
CA TYR A 262 -14.90 13.78 12.68
C TYR A 262 -13.39 13.92 12.89
N SER A 263 -12.99 14.49 14.01
CA SER A 263 -11.60 14.65 14.42
C SER A 263 -11.33 13.84 15.68
N ALA A 264 -10.12 13.30 15.82
CA ALA A 264 -9.65 12.69 17.05
C ALA A 264 -8.85 13.70 17.89
N ASP A 265 -8.92 13.57 19.20
CA ASP A 265 -8.13 14.37 20.15
C ASP A 265 -6.69 13.81 20.32
N ASP A 266 -5.93 14.38 21.24
CA ASP A 266 -4.56 13.96 21.56
C ASP A 266 -4.48 12.55 22.20
N ASN A 267 -5.56 12.04 22.76
CA ASN A 267 -5.69 10.67 23.29
C ASN A 267 -6.24 9.67 22.25
N ASN A 268 -6.38 10.05 20.99
CA ASN A 268 -7.04 9.28 19.94
C ASN A 268 -8.53 9.01 20.16
N ILE A 269 -9.21 9.78 21.00
CA ILE A 269 -10.64 9.68 21.20
C ILE A 269 -11.34 10.55 20.16
N ILE A 270 -12.28 9.96 19.43
CA ILE A 270 -13.03 10.68 18.40
C ILE A 270 -14.02 11.65 19.04
N ALA A 271 -13.99 12.90 18.58
CA ALA A 271 -14.92 13.93 19.02
C ALA A 271 -16.37 13.52 18.70
N ARG A 272 -17.28 13.73 19.65
CA ARG A 272 -18.69 13.37 19.48
C ARG A 272 -19.42 14.21 18.43
N THR A 273 -18.93 15.42 18.20
CA THR A 273 -19.51 16.37 17.25
C THR A 273 -18.60 16.49 16.03
N PRO A 274 -19.09 16.26 14.81
CA PRO A 274 -18.31 16.47 13.60
C PRO A 274 -18.08 17.95 13.31
N ILE A 275 -16.97 18.26 12.68
CA ILE A 275 -16.67 19.58 12.11
C ILE A 275 -17.43 19.68 10.79
N LYS A 276 -18.48 20.50 10.76
CA LYS A 276 -19.40 20.60 9.60
C LYS A 276 -18.90 21.56 8.51
N SER A 277 -18.00 22.47 8.86
CA SER A 277 -17.36 23.39 7.93
C SER A 277 -16.31 22.70 7.07
N ASN A 278 -15.94 23.32 5.96
CA ASN A 278 -14.84 22.91 5.08
C ASN A 278 -13.77 24.01 5.02
N LEU A 279 -12.59 23.66 4.47
CA LEU A 279 -11.44 24.57 4.42
C LEU A 279 -11.65 25.72 3.41
N MET A 280 -12.40 25.50 2.32
CA MET A 280 -12.65 26.53 1.30
C MET A 280 -13.56 27.65 1.81
N ARG A 281 -14.56 27.31 2.62
CA ARG A 281 -15.47 28.30 3.25
C ARG A 281 -14.91 28.88 4.55
N GLY A 282 -13.90 28.24 5.12
CA GLY A 282 -13.32 28.57 6.41
C GLY A 282 -14.03 27.87 7.59
N LEU A 283 -13.31 27.78 8.71
CA LEU A 283 -13.80 27.11 9.92
C LEU A 283 -14.41 28.14 10.87
N THR A 284 -15.48 27.77 11.56
CA THR A 284 -15.98 28.54 12.70
C THR A 284 -15.00 28.42 13.88
N ALA A 285 -15.10 29.32 14.86
CA ALA A 285 -14.28 29.26 16.08
C ALA A 285 -14.46 27.93 16.83
N ASN A 286 -15.68 27.37 16.84
CA ASN A 286 -15.96 26.09 17.47
C ASN A 286 -15.34 24.93 16.67
N ASP A 287 -15.43 24.96 15.34
CA ASP A 287 -14.83 23.93 14.46
C ASP A 287 -13.31 23.94 14.58
N PHE A 288 -12.71 25.14 14.65
CA PHE A 288 -11.28 25.28 14.86
C PHE A 288 -10.85 24.68 16.22
N PHE A 289 -11.61 24.96 17.28
CA PHE A 289 -11.36 24.42 18.61
C PHE A 289 -11.42 22.88 18.62
N LEU A 290 -12.40 22.29 17.94
CA LEU A 290 -12.54 20.82 17.82
C LEU A 290 -11.40 20.16 17.01
N GLY A 291 -10.89 20.84 15.99
CA GLY A 291 -9.84 20.29 15.11
C GLY A 291 -8.41 20.52 15.60
N ALA A 292 -8.20 21.53 16.47
CA ALA A 292 -6.86 21.94 16.90
C ALA A 292 -6.07 20.86 17.68
N PRO A 293 -6.67 20.07 18.61
CA PRO A 293 -5.97 18.99 19.29
C PRO A 293 -5.43 17.94 18.34
N GLY A 294 -6.27 17.46 17.42
CA GLY A 294 -5.88 16.46 16.41
C GLY A 294 -4.78 16.95 15.46
N SER A 295 -4.87 18.21 15.03
CA SER A 295 -3.83 18.81 14.18
C SER A 295 -2.49 18.93 14.90
N ARG A 296 -2.51 19.36 16.16
CA ARG A 296 -1.31 19.46 17.01
C ARG A 296 -0.68 18.10 17.27
N LYS A 297 -1.51 17.10 17.57
CA LYS A 297 -1.07 15.73 17.70
C LYS A 297 -0.38 15.22 16.42
N GLY A 298 -0.98 15.44 15.25
CA GLY A 298 -0.39 15.03 13.98
C GLY A 298 1.02 15.60 13.75
N ILE A 299 1.29 16.83 14.16
CA ILE A 299 2.62 17.44 14.08
C ILE A 299 3.58 16.78 15.09
N ALA A 300 3.14 16.59 16.35
CA ALA A 300 3.95 15.95 17.37
C ALA A 300 4.28 14.49 17.03
N ASP A 301 3.30 13.74 16.54
CA ASP A 301 3.45 12.35 16.10
C ASP A 301 4.44 12.24 14.94
N LYS A 302 4.40 13.17 13.97
CA LYS A 302 5.38 13.22 12.89
C LYS A 302 6.79 13.40 13.42
N ALA A 303 7.00 14.34 14.33
CA ALA A 303 8.32 14.62 14.89
C ALA A 303 8.88 13.45 15.72
N ASP A 304 8.03 12.72 16.45
CA ASP A 304 8.44 11.58 17.30
C ASP A 304 8.54 10.25 16.53
N ALA A 305 7.60 9.97 15.63
CA ALA A 305 7.52 8.68 14.95
C ALA A 305 8.50 8.55 13.78
N THR A 306 8.87 9.64 13.10
CA THR A 306 9.81 9.60 11.97
C THR A 306 11.19 9.06 12.38
N PRO A 307 11.87 9.56 13.45
CA PRO A 307 13.12 8.99 13.90
C PRO A 307 13.00 7.53 14.36
N LYS A 308 11.88 7.17 15.01
CA LYS A 308 11.62 5.81 15.48
C LYS A 308 11.44 4.82 14.32
N SER A 309 10.78 5.24 13.25
CA SER A 309 10.63 4.45 12.02
C SER A 309 11.97 4.24 11.33
N GLY A 310 12.77 5.30 11.15
CA GLY A 310 14.11 5.19 10.55
C GLY A 310 15.07 4.34 11.39
N PHE A 311 15.00 4.43 12.72
CA PHE A 311 15.79 3.56 13.59
C PHE A 311 15.39 2.09 13.47
N LEU A 312 14.08 1.78 13.35
CA LEU A 312 13.61 0.42 13.12
C LEU A 312 14.09 -0.11 11.78
N GLU A 313 14.00 0.68 10.71
CA GLU A 313 14.49 0.31 9.38
C GLU A 313 15.97 -0.04 9.42
N ARG A 314 16.80 0.84 9.97
CA ARG A 314 18.24 0.60 10.13
C ARG A 314 18.51 -0.69 10.90
N THR A 315 17.80 -0.91 12.01
CA THR A 315 17.97 -2.09 12.86
C THR A 315 17.61 -3.38 12.12
N LEU A 316 16.49 -3.38 11.41
CA LEU A 316 16.07 -4.52 10.60
C LEU A 316 17.02 -4.79 9.44
N ALA A 317 17.43 -3.76 8.71
CA ALA A 317 18.36 -3.90 7.60
C ALA A 317 19.71 -4.50 8.05
N MET A 318 20.26 -4.02 9.15
CA MET A 318 21.50 -4.56 9.72
C MET A 318 21.34 -6.02 10.18
N ALA A 319 20.23 -6.35 10.84
CA ALA A 319 19.97 -7.69 11.34
C ALA A 319 19.70 -8.72 10.24
N LEU A 320 19.11 -8.31 9.14
CA LEU A 320 18.69 -9.18 8.04
C LEU A 320 19.65 -9.19 6.86
N SER A 321 20.63 -8.29 6.82
CA SER A 321 21.58 -8.16 5.71
C SER A 321 22.25 -9.46 5.26
N PRO A 322 22.53 -10.44 6.14
CA PRO A 322 23.17 -11.69 5.72
C PRO A 322 22.22 -12.73 5.12
N LEU A 323 20.93 -12.42 5.05
CA LEU A 323 19.95 -13.38 4.51
C LEU A 323 19.99 -13.40 2.99
N GLU A 324 20.29 -14.56 2.43
CA GLU A 324 20.42 -14.75 0.98
C GLU A 324 19.83 -16.07 0.51
N ILE A 325 19.57 -16.16 -0.80
CA ILE A 325 19.25 -17.43 -1.46
C ILE A 325 20.55 -18.15 -1.78
N VAL A 326 20.71 -19.33 -1.21
CA VAL A 326 21.93 -20.14 -1.36
C VAL A 326 21.71 -21.40 -2.20
N GLU A 327 20.48 -21.82 -2.42
CA GLU A 327 20.15 -23.03 -3.19
C GLU A 327 18.77 -22.94 -3.86
N GLU A 328 18.51 -23.77 -4.85
CA GLU A 328 17.24 -23.78 -5.56
C GLU A 328 16.14 -24.50 -4.77
N ASP A 329 16.44 -25.62 -4.13
CA ASP A 329 15.49 -26.42 -3.37
C ASP A 329 16.14 -27.13 -2.20
N CYS A 330 15.64 -26.87 -1.00
CA CYS A 330 16.10 -27.52 0.22
C CYS A 330 15.59 -28.97 0.41
N GLY A 331 14.75 -29.48 -0.50
CA GLY A 331 14.14 -30.80 -0.40
C GLY A 331 13.16 -30.97 0.79
N GLY A 332 12.83 -29.89 1.49
CA GLY A 332 11.93 -29.96 2.65
C GLY A 332 10.48 -30.25 2.26
N GLU A 333 9.82 -31.16 2.98
CA GLU A 333 8.40 -31.50 2.81
C GLU A 333 7.48 -30.78 3.79
N THR A 334 8.03 -29.90 4.62
CA THR A 334 7.26 -29.09 5.58
C THR A 334 6.54 -27.95 4.87
N TYR A 335 5.34 -27.64 5.33
CA TYR A 335 4.46 -26.63 4.78
C TYR A 335 3.79 -25.78 5.87
N ILE A 336 3.18 -24.68 5.46
CA ILE A 336 2.21 -23.92 6.26
C ILE A 336 0.83 -24.06 5.62
N GLU A 337 -0.21 -24.07 6.45
CA GLU A 337 -1.60 -24.06 5.99
C GLU A 337 -2.07 -22.62 5.90
N VAL A 338 -2.57 -22.21 4.74
CA VAL A 338 -3.02 -20.84 4.50
C VAL A 338 -4.42 -20.83 3.89
N GLU A 339 -5.34 -20.13 4.53
CA GLU A 339 -6.67 -19.84 3.97
C GLU A 339 -6.60 -18.58 3.11
N ILE A 340 -7.11 -18.67 1.90
CA ILE A 340 -7.15 -17.51 0.98
C ILE A 340 -8.49 -16.80 1.17
N PHE A 341 -8.51 -15.65 1.85
CA PHE A 341 -9.74 -14.94 2.23
C PHE A 341 -10.14 -13.79 1.29
N SER A 342 -9.30 -13.40 0.33
CA SER A 342 -9.62 -12.30 -0.60
C SER A 342 -8.85 -12.40 -1.92
N LYS A 343 -9.35 -11.72 -2.95
CA LYS A 343 -8.66 -11.63 -4.25
C LYS A 343 -7.29 -10.97 -4.13
N LYS A 344 -7.13 -9.98 -3.26
CA LYS A 344 -5.84 -9.33 -3.00
C LYS A 344 -4.86 -10.30 -2.35
N HIS A 345 -5.33 -11.10 -1.38
CA HIS A 345 -4.53 -12.14 -0.75
C HIS A 345 -4.13 -13.23 -1.76
N ALA A 346 -5.06 -13.68 -2.62
CA ALA A 346 -4.78 -14.62 -3.69
C ALA A 346 -3.63 -14.14 -4.60
N LYS A 347 -3.68 -12.88 -5.05
CA LYS A 347 -2.64 -12.28 -5.89
C LYS A 347 -1.27 -12.24 -5.21
N SER A 348 -1.22 -11.96 -3.92
CA SER A 348 0.05 -11.89 -3.18
C SER A 348 0.75 -13.25 -3.01
N LEU A 349 0.03 -14.36 -3.19
CA LEU A 349 0.57 -15.70 -3.11
C LEU A 349 1.07 -16.25 -4.45
N VAL A 350 0.85 -15.54 -5.55
CA VAL A 350 1.30 -15.95 -6.89
C VAL A 350 2.83 -16.11 -6.91
N GLY A 351 3.28 -17.25 -7.46
CA GLY A 351 4.69 -17.61 -7.51
C GLY A 351 5.16 -18.52 -6.38
N LYS A 352 4.36 -18.71 -5.34
CA LYS A 352 4.65 -19.68 -4.26
C LYS A 352 4.38 -21.12 -4.72
N TYR A 353 5.08 -22.05 -4.10
CA TYR A 353 4.86 -23.47 -4.33
C TYR A 353 3.81 -24.01 -3.36
N TYR A 354 2.80 -24.70 -3.89
CA TYR A 354 1.67 -25.20 -3.13
C TYR A 354 1.36 -26.67 -3.39
N LYS A 355 0.64 -27.27 -2.46
CA LYS A 355 -0.05 -28.56 -2.62
C LYS A 355 -1.52 -28.37 -2.25
N ASP A 356 -2.40 -29.11 -2.96
CA ASP A 356 -3.82 -29.16 -2.62
C ASP A 356 -4.04 -30.14 -1.46
N PRO A 357 -4.63 -29.73 -0.32
CA PRO A 357 -4.90 -30.63 0.79
C PRO A 357 -5.93 -31.71 0.45
N HIS A 358 -6.69 -31.55 -0.64
CA HIS A 358 -7.69 -32.53 -1.11
C HIS A 358 -7.17 -33.47 -2.20
N ASP A 359 -5.90 -33.35 -2.59
CA ASP A 359 -5.26 -34.26 -3.53
C ASP A 359 -4.77 -35.52 -2.78
N ASP A 360 -5.48 -36.64 -2.96
CA ASP A 360 -5.21 -37.92 -2.27
C ASP A 360 -3.77 -38.46 -2.49
N ASN A 361 -3.06 -38.01 -3.50
CA ASN A 361 -1.71 -38.44 -3.82
C ASN A 361 -0.59 -37.51 -3.32
N PHE A 362 -0.91 -36.41 -2.61
CA PHE A 362 0.09 -35.41 -2.18
C PHE A 362 1.18 -35.20 -3.24
N GLY A 363 0.76 -34.88 -4.47
CA GLY A 363 1.62 -34.77 -5.64
C GLY A 363 2.80 -33.81 -5.44
N ASP A 364 3.58 -33.63 -6.48
CA ASP A 364 4.71 -32.70 -6.49
C ASP A 364 4.27 -31.26 -6.20
N TRP A 365 5.18 -30.47 -5.61
CA TRP A 365 4.99 -29.05 -5.39
C TRP A 365 4.75 -28.31 -6.71
N LYS A 366 3.60 -27.68 -6.87
CA LYS A 366 3.22 -26.89 -8.04
C LYS A 366 3.39 -25.41 -7.75
N MET A 367 3.75 -24.62 -8.77
CA MET A 367 3.79 -23.16 -8.63
C MET A 367 2.39 -22.59 -8.76
N LEU A 368 1.99 -21.71 -7.85
CA LEU A 368 0.70 -21.05 -7.84
C LEU A 368 0.69 -19.90 -8.85
N ASP A 369 -0.18 -19.96 -9.83
CA ASP A 369 -0.46 -18.88 -10.77
C ASP A 369 -1.68 -18.06 -10.34
N GLU A 370 -1.94 -16.92 -11.00
CA GLU A 370 -3.03 -16.02 -10.64
C GLU A 370 -4.41 -16.68 -10.79
N GLU A 371 -4.63 -17.44 -11.84
CA GLU A 371 -5.91 -18.10 -12.10
C GLU A 371 -6.20 -19.17 -11.05
N THR A 372 -5.22 -19.97 -10.72
CA THR A 372 -5.30 -21.02 -9.71
C THR A 372 -5.50 -20.41 -8.32
N SER A 373 -4.76 -19.34 -7.99
CA SER A 373 -4.87 -18.70 -6.67
C SER A 373 -6.28 -18.14 -6.41
N ILE A 374 -6.93 -17.60 -7.44
CA ILE A 374 -8.31 -17.10 -7.35
C ILE A 374 -9.32 -18.24 -7.12
N LYS A 375 -9.09 -19.42 -7.69
CA LYS A 375 -9.96 -20.60 -7.50
C LYS A 375 -9.99 -21.07 -6.05
N TYR A 376 -8.90 -20.87 -5.30
CA TYR A 376 -8.79 -21.27 -3.90
C TYR A 376 -9.30 -20.22 -2.90
N ILE A 377 -9.95 -19.14 -3.33
CA ILE A 377 -10.56 -18.16 -2.39
C ILE A 377 -11.58 -18.89 -1.49
N ASN A 378 -11.48 -18.66 -0.18
CA ASN A 378 -12.20 -19.31 0.91
C ASN A 378 -11.87 -20.82 1.08
N ASN A 379 -10.72 -21.26 0.59
CA ASN A 379 -10.21 -22.61 0.77
C ASN A 379 -8.79 -22.57 1.38
N MET A 380 -8.45 -23.68 2.05
CA MET A 380 -7.11 -23.90 2.58
C MET A 380 -6.19 -24.47 1.49
N ILE A 381 -4.95 -24.02 1.47
CA ILE A 381 -3.87 -24.60 0.66
C ILE A 381 -2.63 -24.82 1.50
N LEU A 382 -1.80 -25.77 1.11
CA LEU A 382 -0.52 -26.04 1.75
C LEU A 382 0.57 -25.33 0.98
N LEU A 383 1.32 -24.43 1.64
CA LEU A 383 2.36 -23.63 1.01
C LEU A 383 3.75 -23.96 1.52
N ARG A 384 4.72 -24.01 0.62
CA ARG A 384 6.13 -23.88 1.02
C ARG A 384 6.38 -22.43 1.44
N SER A 385 7.11 -22.28 2.52
CA SER A 385 7.32 -20.98 3.16
C SER A 385 8.77 -20.82 3.60
N PRO A 386 9.29 -19.58 3.61
CA PRO A 386 10.51 -19.24 4.33
C PRO A 386 10.55 -19.75 5.77
N ILE A 387 9.40 -19.81 6.45
CA ILE A 387 9.28 -20.26 7.83
C ILE A 387 9.62 -21.75 7.98
N THR A 388 9.31 -22.55 6.96
CA THR A 388 9.51 -24.00 6.97
C THR A 388 10.69 -24.47 6.13
N CYS A 389 11.53 -23.56 5.63
CA CYS A 389 12.68 -23.87 4.80
C CYS A 389 13.74 -24.66 5.59
N ALA A 390 14.24 -25.75 5.02
CA ALA A 390 15.23 -26.62 5.65
C ALA A 390 16.69 -26.19 5.39
N THR A 391 16.92 -25.14 4.60
CA THR A 391 18.27 -24.64 4.27
C THR A 391 19.02 -24.20 5.52
N PRO A 392 20.28 -24.63 5.72
CA PRO A 392 21.07 -24.27 6.91
C PRO A 392 21.63 -22.84 6.84
N ASN A 393 22.20 -22.39 7.97
CA ASN A 393 23.08 -21.20 8.07
C ASN A 393 22.49 -19.87 7.57
N PHE A 394 21.25 -19.53 7.97
CA PHE A 394 20.53 -18.33 7.53
C PHE A 394 20.27 -18.23 6.01
N GLY A 395 20.70 -19.24 5.25
CA GLY A 395 20.35 -19.36 3.86
C GLY A 395 18.87 -19.65 3.65
N MET A 396 18.39 -19.46 2.44
CA MET A 396 17.05 -19.78 2.00
C MET A 396 17.09 -20.48 0.66
N CYS A 397 16.19 -21.42 0.41
CA CYS A 397 16.06 -21.93 -0.93
C CYS A 397 15.03 -21.13 -1.74
N ARG A 398 15.22 -21.08 -3.04
CA ARG A 398 14.35 -20.35 -3.96
C ARG A 398 12.91 -20.85 -3.94
N LYS A 399 12.68 -22.14 -3.88
CA LYS A 399 11.32 -22.71 -3.84
C LYS A 399 10.54 -22.32 -2.58
N CYS A 400 11.17 -22.30 -1.41
CA CYS A 400 10.50 -21.87 -0.19
C CYS A 400 10.24 -20.36 -0.18
N PHE A 401 11.12 -19.56 -0.77
CA PHE A 401 10.91 -18.15 -0.96
C PHE A 401 9.77 -17.88 -1.95
N GLY A 402 9.76 -18.56 -3.10
CA GLY A 402 8.60 -18.62 -3.99
C GLY A 402 8.32 -17.34 -4.77
N THR A 403 9.30 -16.73 -5.43
CA THR A 403 9.05 -15.73 -6.47
C THR A 403 9.80 -16.09 -7.74
N LYS A 404 9.21 -15.72 -8.90
CA LYS A 404 9.85 -15.94 -10.20
C LYS A 404 11.00 -14.97 -10.44
N ASN A 405 10.84 -13.73 -10.05
CA ASN A 405 11.76 -12.64 -10.36
C ASN A 405 12.36 -12.11 -9.05
N LEU A 406 13.59 -12.48 -8.77
CA LEU A 406 14.35 -11.92 -7.66
C LEU A 406 15.36 -10.95 -8.25
N PRO A 407 15.28 -9.67 -7.87
CA PRO A 407 16.26 -8.67 -8.33
C PRO A 407 17.64 -8.92 -7.73
N THR A 408 17.72 -9.64 -6.61
CA THR A 408 18.95 -9.93 -5.90
C THR A 408 18.84 -11.25 -5.13
N GLN A 409 19.98 -11.87 -4.87
CA GLN A 409 20.06 -13.00 -3.93
C GLN A 409 20.02 -12.54 -2.46
N TYR A 410 20.35 -11.28 -2.18
CA TYR A 410 20.40 -10.68 -0.84
C TYR A 410 19.02 -10.17 -0.42
N LEU A 411 18.23 -11.04 0.18
CA LEU A 411 16.82 -10.78 0.46
C LEU A 411 16.56 -9.99 1.73
N GLY A 412 17.52 -10.01 2.65
CA GLY A 412 17.30 -9.48 4.00
C GLY A 412 17.04 -7.98 4.04
N ILE A 413 17.82 -7.21 3.29
CA ILE A 413 17.64 -5.74 3.20
C ILE A 413 16.29 -5.42 2.57
N THR A 414 15.93 -6.11 1.49
CA THR A 414 14.63 -5.92 0.83
C THR A 414 13.46 -6.25 1.77
N ALA A 415 13.60 -7.31 2.59
CA ALA A 415 12.59 -7.65 3.60
C ALA A 415 12.45 -6.56 4.67
N ALA A 416 13.56 -5.99 5.14
CA ALA A 416 13.55 -4.88 6.08
C ALA A 416 12.85 -3.66 5.48
N GLN A 417 13.18 -3.31 4.24
CA GLN A 417 12.59 -2.18 3.52
C GLN A 417 11.09 -2.37 3.25
N CYS A 418 10.63 -3.55 2.87
CA CYS A 418 9.21 -3.84 2.65
C CYS A 418 8.33 -3.52 3.88
N LEU A 419 8.87 -3.71 5.09
CA LEU A 419 8.15 -3.39 6.32
C LEU A 419 8.29 -1.91 6.68
N SER A 420 9.51 -1.38 6.67
CA SER A 420 9.83 -0.06 7.20
C SER A 420 9.40 1.08 6.27
N GLU A 421 9.50 0.90 4.96
CA GLU A 421 9.00 1.88 3.99
C GLU A 421 7.53 2.18 4.22
N ARG A 422 6.71 1.13 4.36
CA ARG A 422 5.29 1.30 4.61
C ARG A 422 5.00 2.02 5.91
N GLN A 423 5.76 1.73 6.97
CA GLN A 423 5.64 2.43 8.24
C GLN A 423 6.00 3.90 8.12
N THR A 424 7.09 4.23 7.44
CA THR A 424 7.52 5.62 7.22
C THR A 424 6.48 6.38 6.41
N GLN A 425 5.94 5.81 5.33
CA GLN A 425 4.86 6.41 4.55
C GLN A 425 3.60 6.67 5.39
N LEU A 426 3.21 5.75 6.28
CA LEU A 426 2.05 5.92 7.14
C LEU A 426 2.26 7.04 8.17
N VAL A 427 3.46 7.16 8.73
CA VAL A 427 3.83 8.27 9.62
C VAL A 427 3.74 9.60 8.88
N MET A 428 4.29 9.68 7.67
CA MET A 428 4.20 10.88 6.84
C MET A 428 2.75 11.20 6.45
N ARG A 429 1.97 10.16 6.13
CA ARG A 429 0.55 10.31 5.74
C ARG A 429 -0.35 10.74 6.89
N SER A 430 -0.06 10.35 8.13
CA SER A 430 -0.82 10.77 9.31
C SER A 430 -0.80 12.29 9.50
N PHE A 431 0.31 12.94 9.17
CA PHE A 431 0.42 14.40 9.14
C PHE A 431 -0.56 15.03 8.14
N HIS A 432 -0.70 14.47 6.94
CA HIS A 432 -1.63 15.00 5.93
C HIS A 432 -3.11 14.81 6.29
N THR A 433 -3.43 13.89 7.18
CA THR A 433 -4.81 13.68 7.66
C THR A 433 -5.16 14.58 8.86
N SER A 434 -4.18 15.22 9.49
CA SER A 434 -4.36 16.23 10.55
C SER A 434 -5.37 15.83 11.64
N GLY A 435 -5.26 14.60 12.16
CA GLY A 435 -6.16 14.10 13.22
C GLY A 435 -7.57 13.74 12.76
N SER A 436 -7.83 13.57 11.46
CA SER A 436 -9.12 13.04 10.97
C SER A 436 -9.39 11.67 11.55
N ALA A 437 -10.62 11.44 11.98
CA ALA A 437 -11.06 10.13 12.44
C ALA A 437 -11.07 9.10 11.32
N ASN A 438 -10.69 7.88 11.65
CA ASN A 438 -10.78 6.71 10.78
C ASN A 438 -11.40 5.54 11.57
N LEU A 439 -12.58 5.11 11.14
CA LEU A 439 -13.30 3.97 11.72
C LEU A 439 -13.56 2.94 10.63
N ASP A 440 -13.56 1.68 11.03
CA ASP A 440 -14.02 0.61 10.14
C ASP A 440 -15.53 0.71 10.01
N ILE A 441 -15.98 0.92 8.79
CA ILE A 441 -17.40 0.98 8.46
C ILE A 441 -17.76 -0.11 7.46
N SER A 442 -18.97 -0.65 7.59
CA SER A 442 -19.51 -1.58 6.61
C SER A 442 -19.78 -0.87 5.29
N GLU A 443 -19.08 -1.22 4.24
CA GLU A 443 -19.30 -0.67 2.89
C GLU A 443 -20.75 -0.91 2.41
N ILE A 444 -21.37 -2.04 2.79
CA ILE A 444 -22.77 -2.34 2.48
C ILE A 444 -23.70 -1.30 3.13
N ASN A 445 -23.45 -0.97 4.40
CA ASN A 445 -24.25 0.02 5.11
C ASN A 445 -24.02 1.42 4.54
N LYS A 446 -22.78 1.77 4.23
CA LYS A 446 -22.42 3.06 3.63
C LYS A 446 -23.11 3.26 2.27
N GLN A 447 -23.01 2.26 1.40
CA GLN A 447 -23.65 2.31 0.09
C GLN A 447 -25.17 2.40 0.20
N TYR A 448 -25.79 1.63 1.10
CA TYR A 448 -27.22 1.69 1.32
C TYR A 448 -27.69 3.08 1.78
N ILE A 449 -26.95 3.70 2.73
CA ILE A 449 -27.24 5.06 3.20
C ILE A 449 -27.08 6.06 2.06
N MET A 450 -25.99 5.99 1.30
CA MET A 450 -25.71 6.89 0.18
C MET A 450 -26.84 6.93 -0.85
N GLU A 451 -27.38 5.76 -1.18
CA GLU A 451 -28.40 5.61 -2.22
C GLU A 451 -29.83 5.93 -1.74
N ASN A 452 -30.14 5.67 -0.47
CA ASN A 452 -31.52 5.58 0.01
C ASN A 452 -31.89 6.56 1.12
N LEU A 453 -30.89 7.22 1.78
CA LEU A 453 -31.19 8.14 2.88
C LEU A 453 -31.90 9.41 2.38
N LEU A 454 -33.08 9.70 2.95
CA LEU A 454 -33.90 10.86 2.63
C LEU A 454 -33.81 11.94 3.69
N LYS A 455 -33.87 11.57 4.97
CA LYS A 455 -34.00 12.51 6.09
C LYS A 455 -33.45 11.91 7.38
N ILE A 456 -32.88 12.76 8.21
CA ILE A 456 -32.46 12.44 9.58
C ILE A 456 -33.31 13.27 10.53
N GLU A 457 -33.91 12.64 11.52
CA GLU A 457 -34.53 13.31 12.68
C GLU A 457 -33.71 12.98 13.92
N ASN A 458 -32.99 13.98 14.42
CA ASN A 458 -32.18 13.84 15.62
C ASN A 458 -32.90 14.50 16.81
N LYS A 459 -33.21 13.70 17.85
CA LYS A 459 -33.76 14.16 19.14
C LYS A 459 -32.77 13.78 20.23
N ALA A 460 -32.87 14.41 21.38
CA ALA A 460 -31.92 14.22 22.50
C ALA A 460 -31.61 12.73 22.81
N GLU A 461 -32.63 11.88 22.81
CA GLU A 461 -32.48 10.47 23.18
C GLU A 461 -32.39 9.50 22.00
N ASN A 462 -32.85 9.91 20.80
CA ASN A 462 -33.01 9.01 19.66
C ASN A 462 -32.75 9.72 18.33
N THR A 463 -32.08 9.01 17.42
CA THR A 463 -31.96 9.39 16.01
C THR A 463 -32.81 8.48 15.16
N ARG A 464 -33.60 9.04 14.25
CA ARG A 464 -34.39 8.30 13.27
C ARG A 464 -33.92 8.63 11.87
N LEU A 465 -33.58 7.60 11.13
CA LEU A 465 -33.21 7.68 9.71
C LEU A 465 -34.39 7.28 8.86
N TYR A 466 -34.69 8.04 7.81
CA TYR A 466 -35.75 7.78 6.85
C TYR A 466 -35.11 7.41 5.50
N PHE A 467 -35.52 6.28 4.95
CA PHE A 467 -35.01 5.75 3.69
C PHE A 467 -36.10 5.63 2.66
N LYS A 468 -35.75 5.66 1.37
CA LYS A 468 -36.62 5.20 0.29
C LYS A 468 -37.04 3.75 0.55
N ALA A 469 -38.13 3.29 -0.02
CA ALA A 469 -38.55 1.90 0.10
C ALA A 469 -37.47 0.95 -0.44
N GLY A 470 -37.07 -0.02 0.36
CA GLY A 470 -36.02 -0.99 0.00
C GLY A 470 -35.66 -1.90 1.17
N ASN A 471 -34.91 -2.95 0.92
CA ASN A 471 -34.50 -3.89 1.95
C ASN A 471 -33.33 -3.33 2.76
N VAL A 472 -33.56 -2.92 3.99
CA VAL A 472 -32.52 -2.51 4.92
C VAL A 472 -31.54 -3.66 5.14
N PRO A 473 -30.23 -3.47 4.93
CA PRO A 473 -29.23 -4.49 5.20
C PRO A 473 -29.26 -4.95 6.66
N LYS A 474 -29.14 -6.27 6.89
CA LYS A 474 -29.06 -6.82 8.26
C LYS A 474 -27.88 -6.23 9.06
N ALA A 475 -26.81 -5.86 8.37
CA ALA A 475 -25.64 -5.22 8.96
C ALA A 475 -25.95 -3.87 9.63
N MET A 476 -27.04 -3.17 9.27
CA MET A 476 -27.49 -1.97 10.00
C MET A 476 -27.91 -2.25 11.43
N GLN A 477 -28.27 -3.50 11.74
CA GLN A 477 -28.68 -3.91 13.08
C GLN A 477 -27.48 -4.08 14.05
N SER A 478 -26.27 -4.24 13.51
CA SER A 478 -25.06 -4.34 14.32
C SER A 478 -24.47 -2.99 14.75
N ILE A 479 -25.01 -1.88 14.21
CA ILE A 479 -24.59 -0.53 14.59
C ILE A 479 -25.00 -0.25 16.03
N PRO A 480 -24.10 0.25 16.89
CA PRO A 480 -24.42 0.56 18.27
C PRO A 480 -25.67 1.46 18.40
N GLY A 481 -26.53 1.15 19.35
CA GLY A 481 -27.77 1.89 19.56
C GLY A 481 -28.95 1.52 18.67
N TYR A 482 -28.80 0.53 17.78
CA TYR A 482 -29.94 0.04 17.01
C TYR A 482 -31.09 -0.42 17.91
N LYS A 483 -32.30 0.09 17.62
CA LYS A 483 -33.51 -0.26 18.37
C LYS A 483 -34.50 -1.06 17.54
N ARG A 484 -34.87 -0.56 16.37
CA ARG A 484 -35.86 -1.19 15.50
C ARG A 484 -35.91 -0.57 14.12
N THR A 485 -36.31 -1.37 13.15
CA THR A 485 -36.72 -0.93 11.80
C THR A 485 -38.25 -0.96 11.70
N LYS A 486 -38.85 0.06 11.10
CA LYS A 486 -40.29 0.13 10.82
C LYS A 486 -40.48 0.43 9.34
N VAL A 487 -41.23 -0.44 8.65
CA VAL A 487 -41.64 -0.25 7.27
C VAL A 487 -42.93 0.58 7.25
N THR A 488 -43.01 1.61 6.44
CA THR A 488 -44.15 2.48 6.23
C THR A 488 -44.56 2.48 4.75
N LYS A 489 -45.71 3.06 4.42
CA LYS A 489 -46.15 3.16 3.01
C LYS A 489 -45.20 4.01 2.15
N ASP A 490 -44.49 4.97 2.77
CA ASP A 490 -43.65 5.96 2.11
C ASP A 490 -42.16 5.60 2.19
N GLY A 491 -41.79 4.43 2.73
CA GLY A 491 -40.43 3.99 2.89
C GLY A 491 -40.14 3.26 4.21
N GLU A 492 -38.90 3.12 4.55
CA GLU A 492 -38.44 2.48 5.79
C GLU A 492 -37.83 3.52 6.73
N ASN A 493 -38.03 3.32 8.03
CA ASN A 493 -37.30 4.13 9.02
C ASN A 493 -36.65 3.25 10.10
N ILE A 494 -35.44 3.63 10.49
CA ILE A 494 -34.66 2.96 11.52
C ILE A 494 -34.48 3.90 12.70
N LEU A 495 -34.69 3.38 13.90
CA LEU A 495 -34.54 4.12 15.13
C LEU A 495 -33.30 3.65 15.88
N PHE A 496 -32.44 4.59 16.24
CA PHE A 496 -31.26 4.39 17.07
C PHE A 496 -31.37 5.17 18.38
N TYR A 497 -30.74 4.66 19.43
CA TYR A 497 -30.49 5.42 20.65
C TYR A 497 -29.27 6.33 20.50
N ASN A 498 -29.32 7.54 21.04
CA ASN A 498 -28.25 8.50 20.98
C ASN A 498 -27.26 8.40 22.16
N ASN A 499 -27.71 7.91 23.30
CA ASN A 499 -26.91 7.88 24.53
C ASN A 499 -25.96 6.67 24.55
N ILE A 500 -25.00 6.64 23.63
CA ILE A 500 -23.89 5.70 23.64
C ILE A 500 -22.69 6.46 24.16
N TYR A 501 -22.29 6.14 25.42
CA TYR A 501 -21.22 6.86 26.12
C TYR A 501 -19.84 6.25 25.91
N ASP A 502 -19.72 5.21 25.11
CA ASP A 502 -18.45 4.53 24.87
C ASP A 502 -17.48 5.49 24.15
N GLU A 503 -16.27 5.56 24.67
CA GLU A 503 -15.18 6.27 24.01
C GLU A 503 -14.72 5.45 22.81
N ILE A 504 -14.81 6.07 21.64
CA ILE A 504 -14.40 5.43 20.39
C ILE A 504 -13.00 5.91 20.04
N HIS A 505 -12.06 4.99 20.01
CA HIS A 505 -10.70 5.28 19.63
C HIS A 505 -10.52 5.28 18.11
N ASN A 506 -9.78 6.27 17.65
CA ASN A 506 -9.38 6.38 16.26
C ASN A 506 -8.40 5.28 15.89
N LYS A 507 -8.64 4.62 14.76
CA LYS A 507 -7.68 3.66 14.17
C LYS A 507 -6.67 4.43 13.34
N ASP A 508 -5.63 4.93 13.97
CA ASP A 508 -4.54 5.54 13.24
C ASP A 508 -3.42 4.52 12.93
N ALA A 509 -2.64 4.84 11.90
CA ALA A 509 -1.54 4.00 11.46
C ALA A 509 -0.42 3.89 12.51
N ILE A 510 -0.26 4.91 13.36
CA ILE A 510 0.76 4.94 14.41
C ILE A 510 0.38 3.99 15.53
N SER A 511 -0.90 3.93 15.93
CA SER A 511 -1.38 2.98 16.94
C SER A 511 -1.22 1.53 16.47
N THR A 512 -1.44 1.26 15.18
CA THR A 512 -1.21 -0.05 14.59
C THR A 512 0.29 -0.40 14.54
N MET A 513 1.14 0.57 14.20
CA MET A 513 2.60 0.41 14.25
C MET A 513 3.10 0.09 15.67
N LEU A 514 2.56 0.77 16.68
CA LEU A 514 2.87 0.49 18.09
C LEU A 514 2.41 -0.90 18.50
N LYS A 515 1.24 -1.35 18.03
CA LYS A 515 0.78 -2.74 18.22
C LYS A 515 1.75 -3.76 17.62
N ILE A 516 2.23 -3.54 16.40
CA ILE A 516 3.24 -4.42 15.79
C ILE A 516 4.48 -4.47 16.65
N LYS A 517 5.00 -3.31 17.08
CA LYS A 517 6.14 -3.22 17.99
C LYS A 517 5.88 -3.93 19.32
N ASP A 518 4.68 -3.82 19.86
CA ASP A 518 4.28 -4.49 21.10
C ASP A 518 4.05 -5.98 20.90
N LEU A 519 3.51 -6.40 19.75
CA LEU A 519 3.45 -7.80 19.36
C LEU A 519 4.86 -8.39 19.19
N LEU A 520 5.75 -7.68 18.54
CA LEU A 520 7.16 -8.04 18.45
C LEU A 520 7.79 -8.19 19.85
N LYS A 521 7.36 -7.37 20.81
CA LYS A 521 7.84 -7.42 22.20
C LYS A 521 7.11 -8.48 23.05
N SER A 522 5.82 -8.69 22.86
CA SER A 522 4.97 -9.57 23.68
C SER A 522 5.17 -11.05 23.39
N GLN A 523 5.99 -11.37 22.43
CA GLN A 523 6.28 -12.69 21.95
C GLN A 523 6.73 -13.70 23.02
N ILE A 524 7.21 -13.23 24.14
CA ILE A 524 7.89 -14.05 25.15
C ILE A 524 6.90 -14.75 26.11
N LYS A 525 5.66 -14.99 25.70
CA LYS A 525 4.76 -15.79 26.51
C LYS A 525 4.97 -17.28 26.18
N PRO A 526 5.48 -18.08 27.13
CA PRO A 526 5.93 -19.45 26.87
C PRO A 526 4.83 -20.44 26.45
N ASN A 527 3.56 -20.03 26.46
CA ASN A 527 2.42 -20.89 26.20
C ASN A 527 1.60 -20.53 24.96
N ARG A 528 2.12 -19.67 24.09
CA ARG A 528 1.39 -19.26 22.89
C ARG A 528 1.82 -20.08 21.68
N HIS A 529 0.84 -20.61 20.93
CA HIS A 529 1.14 -21.37 19.71
C HIS A 529 1.69 -20.44 18.62
N PRO A 530 2.81 -20.78 17.94
CA PRO A 530 3.41 -19.94 16.90
C PRO A 530 2.47 -19.56 15.76
N ALA A 531 1.54 -20.44 15.38
CA ALA A 531 0.55 -20.16 14.34
C ALA A 531 -0.43 -19.05 14.72
N GLU A 532 -0.84 -18.96 15.98
CA GLU A 532 -1.71 -17.87 16.47
C GLU A 532 -0.97 -16.53 16.42
N TYR A 533 0.27 -16.52 16.86
CA TYR A 533 1.12 -15.33 16.78
C TYR A 533 1.34 -14.86 15.34
N TYR A 534 1.64 -15.80 14.45
CA TYR A 534 1.79 -15.52 13.03
C TYR A 534 0.52 -14.92 12.43
N SER A 535 -0.65 -15.52 12.72
CA SER A 535 -1.95 -15.03 12.25
C SER A 535 -2.25 -13.61 12.73
N GLU A 536 -2.01 -13.31 14.01
CA GLU A 536 -2.22 -11.97 14.57
C GLU A 536 -1.26 -10.94 13.97
N MET A 537 0.00 -11.30 13.79
CA MET A 537 0.98 -10.44 13.15
C MET A 537 0.62 -10.14 11.70
N MET A 538 0.21 -11.16 10.93
CA MET A 538 -0.24 -10.99 9.56
C MET A 538 -1.48 -10.12 9.46
N SER A 539 -2.43 -10.26 10.39
CA SER A 539 -3.61 -9.39 10.47
C SER A 539 -3.20 -7.93 10.68
N CYS A 540 -2.30 -7.65 11.63
CA CYS A 540 -1.80 -6.29 11.87
C CYS A 540 -1.07 -5.71 10.65
N LEU A 541 -0.27 -6.51 9.94
CA LEU A 541 0.44 -6.07 8.74
C LEU A 541 -0.52 -5.76 7.60
N LEU A 542 -1.56 -6.57 7.42
CA LEU A 542 -2.61 -6.31 6.43
C LEU A 542 -3.41 -5.04 6.75
N GLU A 543 -3.68 -4.76 8.02
CA GLU A 543 -4.34 -3.51 8.45
C GLU A 543 -3.54 -2.27 8.05
N ILE A 544 -2.22 -2.30 8.15
CA ILE A 544 -1.35 -1.20 7.69
C ILE A 544 -1.07 -1.24 6.18
N GLY A 545 -1.62 -2.23 5.47
CA GLY A 545 -1.47 -2.36 4.03
C GLY A 545 -0.12 -2.92 3.58
N VAL A 546 0.62 -3.61 4.47
CA VAL A 546 1.76 -4.44 4.08
C VAL A 546 1.21 -5.71 3.45
N PRO A 547 1.53 -6.00 2.18
CA PRO A 547 1.04 -7.21 1.53
C PRO A 547 1.69 -8.44 2.14
N TYR A 548 0.95 -9.56 2.11
CA TYR A 548 1.54 -10.85 2.37
C TYR A 548 2.62 -11.13 1.32
N SER A 549 3.83 -11.32 1.76
CA SER A 549 4.96 -11.57 0.85
C SER A 549 5.98 -12.52 1.48
N SER A 550 6.77 -13.15 0.64
CA SER A 550 7.87 -14.01 1.09
C SER A 550 8.90 -13.25 1.92
N PHE A 551 9.06 -11.94 1.67
CA PHE A 551 9.93 -11.07 2.47
C PHE A 551 9.43 -10.94 3.90
N VAL A 552 8.12 -10.72 4.09
CA VAL A 552 7.50 -10.65 5.41
C VAL A 552 7.59 -11.99 6.14
N GLU A 553 7.32 -13.10 5.45
CA GLU A 553 7.50 -14.44 6.03
C GLU A 553 8.94 -14.72 6.44
N MET A 554 9.91 -14.30 5.63
CA MET A 554 11.32 -14.44 5.96
C MET A 554 11.72 -13.63 7.21
N LEU A 555 11.17 -12.42 7.34
CA LEU A 555 11.31 -11.62 8.56
C LEU A 555 10.81 -12.40 9.77
N PHE A 556 9.62 -12.98 9.70
CA PHE A 556 9.06 -13.80 10.77
C PHE A 556 9.86 -15.06 11.06
N ALA A 557 10.32 -15.75 10.03
CA ALA A 557 11.17 -16.92 10.21
C ALA A 557 12.40 -16.62 11.08
N ASN A 558 12.98 -15.42 10.89
CA ASN A 558 14.09 -14.95 11.69
C ASN A 558 13.72 -14.57 13.12
N MET A 559 12.50 -14.10 13.32
CA MET A 559 12.01 -13.74 14.65
C MET A 559 11.64 -14.98 15.49
N PHE A 560 11.09 -16.02 14.87
CA PHE A 560 10.60 -17.23 15.57
C PHE A 560 11.70 -18.12 16.16
N ILE A 561 12.96 -17.89 15.85
CA ILE A 561 14.06 -18.62 16.50
C ILE A 561 14.01 -18.53 18.02
N THR A 562 13.45 -17.47 18.56
CA THR A 562 13.41 -17.18 19.99
C THR A 562 12.31 -17.87 20.75
N TYR A 563 11.40 -18.57 20.08
CA TYR A 563 10.23 -19.19 20.68
C TYR A 563 10.35 -20.67 21.00
N TYR A 564 11.53 -21.20 20.87
CA TYR A 564 11.69 -22.60 21.16
C TYR A 564 11.55 -22.89 22.66
N ASP A 565 10.49 -23.58 23.06
CA ASP A 565 10.41 -24.25 24.35
C ASP A 565 11.10 -25.61 24.21
N SER A 566 12.21 -25.79 24.92
CA SER A 566 12.96 -27.04 24.96
C SER A 566 12.15 -28.23 25.48
N LYS A 567 11.00 -27.98 26.10
CA LYS A 567 10.12 -29.02 26.68
C LYS A 567 9.12 -29.59 25.67
N ASP A 568 8.72 -28.82 24.67
CA ASP A 568 7.74 -29.26 23.68
C ASP A 568 8.34 -29.34 22.27
N LYS A 569 9.15 -30.38 22.06
CA LYS A 569 9.83 -30.63 20.77
C LYS A 569 8.87 -30.86 19.59
N SER A 570 7.58 -31.06 19.84
CA SER A 570 6.60 -31.47 18.84
C SER A 570 5.94 -30.28 18.14
N THR A 571 5.95 -29.09 18.71
CA THR A 571 5.15 -27.93 18.26
C THR A 571 5.89 -26.94 17.38
N ILE A 572 7.21 -26.94 17.35
CA ILE A 572 7.98 -25.98 16.55
C ILE A 572 8.71 -26.70 15.44
N ARG A 573 8.11 -26.71 14.26
CA ARG A 573 8.71 -27.23 13.03
C ARG A 573 9.22 -26.11 12.14
N PHE A 574 9.90 -25.11 12.71
CA PHE A 574 10.54 -24.08 11.91
C PHE A 574 11.94 -24.57 11.49
N TRP A 575 12.33 -24.24 10.25
CA TRP A 575 13.59 -24.70 9.67
C TRP A 575 14.83 -24.33 10.50
N ARG A 576 14.78 -23.23 11.26
CA ARG A 576 15.85 -22.83 12.18
C ARG A 576 15.91 -23.61 13.48
N TYR A 577 14.96 -24.50 13.72
CA TYR A 577 14.96 -25.38 14.86
C TYR A 577 16.31 -26.09 15.08
N HIS A 578 16.90 -26.66 14.03
CA HIS A 578 18.14 -27.41 14.15
C HIS A 578 19.33 -26.53 14.53
N GLN A 579 19.39 -25.29 14.11
CA GLN A 579 20.45 -24.36 14.53
C GLN A 579 20.25 -23.93 15.97
N HIS A 580 19.02 -23.58 16.33
CA HIS A 580 18.69 -23.25 17.70
C HIS A 580 18.96 -24.42 18.66
N GLU A 581 18.60 -25.66 18.25
CA GLU A 581 18.92 -26.85 19.03
C GLU A 581 20.43 -27.05 19.24
N LYS A 582 21.25 -26.77 18.22
CA LYS A 582 22.70 -26.78 18.35
C LYS A 582 23.20 -25.75 19.37
N ILE A 583 22.68 -24.53 19.33
CA ILE A 583 23.03 -23.45 20.27
C ILE A 583 22.59 -23.82 21.69
N VAL A 584 21.34 -24.27 21.86
CA VAL A 584 20.78 -24.67 23.16
C VAL A 584 21.54 -25.86 23.74
N ARG A 585 21.91 -26.85 22.94
CA ARG A 585 22.74 -27.99 23.38
C ARG A 585 24.14 -27.56 23.80
N LYS A 586 24.75 -26.59 23.12
CA LYS A 586 26.06 -26.03 23.52
C LYS A 586 25.98 -25.20 24.81
N LEU A 587 24.85 -24.55 25.08
CA LEU A 587 24.65 -23.68 26.25
C LEU A 587 24.15 -24.44 27.52
N GLY A 588 23.80 -25.71 27.37
CA GLY A 588 23.14 -26.47 28.45
C GLY A 588 21.74 -25.95 28.75
N ASP A 589 21.10 -26.47 29.80
CA ASP A 589 19.72 -26.16 30.21
C ASP A 589 19.49 -24.70 30.72
N LYS A 590 20.38 -23.79 30.45
CA LYS A 590 20.21 -22.40 30.86
C LYS A 590 19.22 -21.67 29.93
N THR A 591 18.19 -21.10 30.53
CA THR A 591 17.12 -20.26 29.96
C THR A 591 17.58 -19.03 29.17
N ILE A 592 18.81 -18.97 28.75
CA ILE A 592 19.42 -17.84 28.00
C ILE A 592 19.05 -17.87 26.52
N ALA A 593 18.54 -18.98 26.03
CA ALA A 593 18.18 -19.17 24.62
C ALA A 593 17.16 -18.15 24.08
N ALA A 594 16.26 -17.65 24.92
CA ALA A 594 15.28 -16.60 24.54
C ALA A 594 15.92 -15.23 24.23
N ASN A 595 17.13 -14.99 24.73
CA ASN A 595 17.84 -13.72 24.56
C ASN A 595 18.86 -13.74 23.41
N LEU A 596 18.97 -14.84 22.71
CA LEU A 596 20.00 -15.08 21.69
C LEU A 596 19.61 -14.78 20.27
N SER A 597 18.38 -14.29 20.01
CA SER A 597 18.07 -13.80 18.67
C SER A 597 18.77 -12.46 18.48
N PRO A 598 19.72 -12.35 17.55
CA PRO A 598 20.36 -11.07 17.23
C PRO A 598 19.33 -10.03 16.82
N LEU A 599 18.31 -10.45 16.08
CA LEU A 599 17.22 -9.58 15.64
C LEU A 599 16.47 -8.99 16.83
N LEU A 600 16.15 -9.80 17.84
CA LEU A 600 15.49 -9.32 19.04
C LEU A 600 16.39 -8.46 19.90
N GLY A 601 17.64 -8.82 20.07
CA GLY A 601 18.61 -8.00 20.78
C GLY A 601 18.71 -6.61 20.15
N LEU A 602 18.75 -6.52 18.83
CA LEU A 602 18.78 -5.26 18.09
C LEU A 602 17.46 -4.50 18.18
N LEU A 603 16.31 -5.17 18.13
CA LEU A 603 15.00 -4.55 18.26
C LEU A 603 14.71 -4.03 19.68
N TYR A 604 15.24 -4.69 20.70
CA TYR A 604 14.91 -4.37 22.09
C TYR A 604 15.81 -3.36 22.73
N GLN A 605 17.09 -3.49 22.62
CA GLN A 605 18.08 -2.54 23.13
C GLN A 605 19.44 -2.82 22.48
N PRO A 606 19.92 -2.00 21.57
CA PRO A 606 21.31 -2.02 21.13
C PRO A 606 22.17 -1.41 22.23
N ASN A 607 22.21 -2.00 23.41
CA ASN A 607 23.03 -1.51 24.49
C ASN A 607 24.04 -2.59 24.92
N ALA A 608 25.01 -2.14 25.73
CA ALA A 608 26.09 -2.97 26.24
C ALA A 608 25.62 -4.30 26.88
N ARG A 609 24.41 -4.35 27.43
CA ARG A 609 23.86 -5.58 28.06
C ARG A 609 23.53 -6.68 27.06
N SER A 610 23.08 -6.35 25.85
CA SER A 610 22.88 -7.37 24.81
C SER A 610 24.23 -7.90 24.33
N LEU A 611 25.25 -7.04 24.24
CA LEU A 611 26.62 -7.40 23.95
C LEU A 611 27.29 -8.19 25.08
N GLU A 612 27.06 -7.80 26.33
CA GLU A 612 27.51 -8.54 27.51
C GLU A 612 26.86 -9.90 27.65
N ALA A 613 25.56 -10.02 27.34
CA ALA A 613 24.87 -11.30 27.35
C ALA A 613 25.38 -12.25 26.26
N ILE A 614 25.79 -11.72 25.10
CA ILE A 614 26.42 -12.49 24.03
C ILE A 614 27.90 -12.78 24.35
N ALA A 615 28.62 -11.80 24.87
CA ALA A 615 30.01 -11.97 25.29
C ALA A 615 30.16 -12.89 26.52
N SER A 616 29.15 -13.00 27.38
CA SER A 616 29.11 -13.97 28.49
C SER A 616 28.86 -15.42 28.05
N LEU A 617 28.67 -15.66 26.76
CA LEU A 617 28.66 -16.99 26.15
C LEU A 617 30.14 -17.47 25.95
N SER A 618 30.90 -17.44 27.02
CA SER A 618 32.33 -17.80 27.04
C SER A 618 32.64 -19.24 26.61
N ASP A 619 31.61 -20.08 26.41
CA ASP A 619 31.72 -21.45 25.95
C ASP A 619 31.39 -21.64 24.47
N LEU A 620 31.23 -20.54 23.70
CA LEU A 620 31.14 -20.63 22.26
C LEU A 620 32.50 -21.02 21.68
N ASP A 621 32.46 -22.02 20.82
CA ASP A 621 33.65 -22.42 20.06
C ASP A 621 34.00 -21.28 19.09
N LEU A 622 34.92 -20.42 19.53
CA LEU A 622 35.37 -19.25 18.77
C LEU A 622 36.04 -19.65 17.44
N ASP A 623 36.53 -20.89 17.37
CA ASP A 623 37.19 -21.42 16.17
C ASP A 623 36.16 -21.89 15.10
N ASN A 624 34.87 -22.00 15.46
CA ASN A 624 33.82 -22.46 14.55
C ASN A 624 32.48 -21.79 14.83
N PRO A 625 32.36 -20.46 14.68
CA PRO A 625 31.10 -19.75 14.88
C PRO A 625 30.04 -20.28 13.89
N THR A 626 28.88 -20.67 14.42
CA THR A 626 27.85 -21.39 13.66
C THR A 626 27.02 -20.49 12.78
N ASN A 627 27.10 -19.17 12.96
CA ASN A 627 26.37 -18.23 12.11
C ASN A 627 27.11 -16.89 11.97
N ILE A 628 26.76 -16.13 10.93
CA ILE A 628 27.38 -14.88 10.59
C ILE A 628 27.19 -13.79 11.68
N TYR A 629 26.12 -13.86 12.45
CA TYR A 629 25.89 -12.92 13.55
C TYR A 629 26.85 -13.19 14.71
N GLU A 630 27.11 -14.46 15.03
CA GLU A 630 28.13 -14.83 16.02
C GLU A 630 29.50 -14.32 15.56
N ARG A 631 29.82 -14.44 14.26
CA ARG A 631 31.05 -13.93 13.68
C ARG A 631 31.14 -12.40 13.79
N ILE A 632 30.10 -11.68 13.39
CA ILE A 632 30.03 -10.21 13.48
C ILE A 632 30.13 -9.75 14.94
N TRP A 633 29.41 -10.38 15.86
CA TRP A 633 29.41 -10.03 17.28
C TRP A 633 30.70 -10.33 17.97
N LEU A 634 31.43 -11.35 17.53
CA LEU A 634 32.76 -11.70 18.00
C LEU A 634 33.86 -10.91 17.31
N GLY A 635 33.53 -10.01 16.37
CA GLY A 635 34.50 -9.22 15.62
C GLY A 635 35.29 -10.02 14.60
N ILE A 636 34.80 -11.16 14.18
CA ILE A 636 35.45 -12.02 13.18
C ILE A 636 34.90 -11.57 11.81
N PHE A 637 35.67 -10.75 11.14
CA PHE A 637 35.40 -10.25 9.78
C PHE A 637 36.25 -11.05 8.78
N GLU A 638 35.83 -12.20 8.34
CA GLU A 638 36.33 -12.88 7.16
C GLU A 638 35.18 -13.26 6.23
#